data_4888e580ffb86a186cc68680a74f1cc7
#
_entry.id   4888e580ffb86a186cc68680a74f1cc7
#
_cell.length_a   1.000
_cell.length_b   1.000
_cell.length_c   1.000
_cell.angle_alpha   90.00
_cell.angle_beta   90.00
_cell.angle_gamma   90.00
#
_symmetry.space_group_name_H-M   'P 1'
#
loop_
_entity.id
_entity.type
_entity.pdbx_description
1 polymer ?
#
loop_
_entity_poly.entity_id
_entity_poly.type
_entity_poly.pdbx_seq_one_letter_code
_entity_poly.pdbx_strand_id
1 'polypeptide(L)' 'GVSAPGAAAAGPAATLTSQELQIAQLAAAGLTNREIADRIYVSHRTVAAHLYKLFPKLGITSRSQLHAALGDAAKQ' A
#
# COMPACT_ATOMS: atom_id res chain seq x y z
N GLY A 1 24.38 -2.91 1.79
CA GLY A 1 24.01 -4.04 2.52
C GLY A 1 23.41 -3.57 3.72
N VAL A 2 23.79 -2.47 3.97
CA VAL A 2 23.26 -1.91 5.06
C VAL A 2 21.79 -1.89 5.06
N SER A 3 21.21 -1.97 3.96
CA SER A 3 19.79 -1.98 3.90
C SER A 3 19.21 -3.26 4.44
N ALA A 4 20.01 -4.27 4.56
CA ALA A 4 19.51 -5.52 5.05
C ALA A 4 18.79 -5.43 6.37
N PRO A 5 19.27 -4.68 7.31
CA PRO A 5 18.56 -4.56 8.56
C PRO A 5 17.19 -3.97 8.39
N GLY A 6 17.09 -3.01 7.54
CA GLY A 6 15.83 -2.40 7.29
C GLY A 6 14.87 -3.37 6.64
N ALA A 7 15.37 -4.11 5.69
CA ALA A 7 14.54 -5.08 5.01
C ALA A 7 14.07 -6.15 5.97
N ALA A 8 14.93 -6.58 6.83
CA ALA A 8 14.59 -7.62 7.77
C ALA A 8 13.54 -7.16 8.76
N ALA A 9 13.59 -5.92 9.12
CA ALA A 9 12.68 -5.40 10.11
C ALA A 9 11.36 -4.99 9.52
N ALA A 10 11.32 -4.85 8.22
CA ALA A 10 10.13 -4.35 7.60
C ALA A 10 9.02 -5.40 7.62
N GLY A 11 7.84 -5.01 7.77
CA GLY A 11 6.71 -5.90 7.73
C GLY A 11 6.20 -6.04 6.31
N PRO A 12 4.93 -6.39 6.17
CA PRO A 12 4.32 -6.59 4.86
C PRO A 12 4.50 -5.42 3.90
N ALA A 13 4.54 -4.22 4.41
CA ALA A 13 4.69 -3.06 3.57
C ALA A 13 6.01 -3.03 2.82
N ALA A 14 7.00 -3.75 3.30
CA ALA A 14 8.31 -3.80 2.65
C ALA A 14 8.27 -4.54 1.32
N THR A 15 7.24 -5.32 1.07
CA THR A 15 7.10 -6.03 -0.19
C THR A 15 6.46 -5.17 -1.27
N LEU A 16 6.02 -3.98 -0.93
CA LEU A 16 5.36 -3.10 -1.88
C LEU A 16 6.36 -2.22 -2.59
N THR A 17 6.10 -1.94 -3.86
CA THR A 17 6.86 -0.94 -4.57
C THR A 17 6.49 0.43 -4.03
N SER A 18 7.28 1.46 -4.37
CA SER A 18 6.97 2.81 -3.95
C SER A 18 5.57 3.25 -4.37
N GLN A 19 5.20 2.92 -5.59
CA GLN A 19 3.89 3.28 -6.09
C GLN A 19 2.78 2.52 -5.37
N GLU A 20 3.00 1.24 -5.13
CA GLU A 20 2.03 0.44 -4.40
C GLU A 20 1.83 0.95 -2.99
N LEU A 21 2.92 1.31 -2.34
CA LEU A 21 2.84 1.84 -0.99
C LEU A 21 2.07 3.16 -0.97
N GLN A 22 2.35 4.03 -1.94
CA GLN A 22 1.65 5.31 -2.03
C GLN A 22 0.16 5.09 -2.23
N ILE A 23 -0.21 4.19 -3.12
CA ILE A 23 -1.61 3.87 -3.36
C ILE A 23 -2.25 3.30 -2.10
N ALA A 24 -1.55 2.40 -1.42
CA ALA A 24 -2.08 1.79 -0.21
C ALA A 24 -2.30 2.83 0.88
N GLN A 25 -1.38 3.75 1.04
CA GLN A 25 -1.51 4.81 2.04
C GLN A 25 -2.70 5.72 1.74
N LEU A 26 -2.88 6.08 0.50
CA LEU A 26 -4.00 6.94 0.10
C LEU A 26 -5.33 6.21 0.28
N ALA A 27 -5.37 4.93 -0.05
CA ALA A 27 -6.57 4.14 0.14
C ALA A 27 -6.89 3.97 1.62
N ALA A 28 -5.86 3.80 2.44
CA ALA A 28 -6.03 3.67 3.88
C ALA A 28 -6.55 4.98 4.49
N ALA A 29 -6.21 6.09 3.88
CA ALA A 29 -6.68 7.40 4.33
C ALA A 29 -8.14 7.67 3.94
N GLY A 30 -8.73 6.78 3.16
CA GLY A 30 -10.15 6.90 2.80
C GLY A 30 -10.42 7.42 1.42
N LEU A 31 -9.38 7.61 0.60
CA LEU A 31 -9.59 8.10 -0.76
C LEU A 31 -10.19 7.01 -1.64
N THR A 32 -11.03 7.44 -2.56
CA THR A 32 -11.56 6.53 -3.59
C THR A 32 -10.48 6.26 -4.63
N ASN A 33 -10.69 5.24 -5.44
CA ASN A 33 -9.76 4.94 -6.52
C ASN A 33 -9.57 6.13 -7.45
N ARG A 34 -10.65 6.84 -7.72
CA ARG A 34 -10.59 8.01 -8.59
C ARG A 34 -9.77 9.13 -7.96
N GLU A 35 -9.95 9.35 -6.67
CA GLU A 35 -9.17 10.35 -5.96
C GLU A 35 -7.71 10.02 -5.92
N ILE A 36 -7.39 8.74 -5.70
CA ILE A 36 -6.01 8.28 -5.71
C ILE A 36 -5.41 8.50 -7.11
N ALA A 37 -6.17 8.12 -8.13
CA ALA A 37 -5.71 8.27 -9.52
C ALA A 37 -5.35 9.71 -9.84
N ASP A 38 -6.16 10.65 -9.36
CA ASP A 38 -5.89 12.07 -9.57
C ASP A 38 -4.60 12.50 -8.88
N ARG A 39 -4.33 11.93 -7.71
CA ARG A 39 -3.15 12.30 -6.94
C ARG A 39 -1.86 11.84 -7.59
N ILE A 40 -1.88 10.66 -8.18
CA ILE A 40 -0.66 10.06 -8.72
C ILE A 40 -0.64 10.01 -10.25
N TYR A 41 -1.60 10.69 -10.88
CA TYR A 41 -1.63 10.84 -12.34
C TYR A 41 -1.70 9.53 -13.11
N VAL A 42 -2.59 8.64 -12.67
CA VAL A 42 -2.85 7.38 -13.38
C VAL A 42 -4.36 7.23 -13.50
N SER A 43 -4.81 6.22 -14.21
CA SER A 43 -6.24 5.97 -14.31
C SER A 43 -6.74 5.24 -13.06
N HIS A 44 -8.03 5.39 -12.78
CA HIS A 44 -8.61 4.70 -11.63
C HIS A 44 -8.56 3.18 -11.82
N ARG A 45 -8.55 2.74 -13.06
CA ARG A 45 -8.42 1.32 -13.39
C ARG A 45 -7.03 0.80 -12.96
N THR A 46 -6.01 1.62 -13.18
CA THR A 46 -4.66 1.29 -12.75
C THR A 46 -4.59 1.19 -11.23
N VAL A 47 -5.25 2.11 -10.54
CA VAL A 47 -5.30 2.06 -9.08
C VAL A 47 -5.95 0.76 -8.61
N ALA A 48 -7.06 0.38 -9.22
CA ALA A 48 -7.74 -0.85 -8.86
C ALA A 48 -6.85 -2.07 -9.08
N ALA A 49 -6.11 -2.09 -10.19
CA ALA A 49 -5.20 -3.18 -10.47
C ALA A 49 -4.09 -3.29 -9.43
N HIS A 50 -3.54 -2.15 -9.02
CA HIS A 50 -2.52 -2.15 -7.98
C HIS A 50 -3.07 -2.63 -6.65
N LEU A 51 -4.26 -2.19 -6.28
CA LEU A 51 -4.88 -2.63 -5.03
C LEU A 51 -5.13 -4.13 -5.05
N TYR A 52 -5.57 -4.65 -6.17
CA TYR A 52 -5.80 -6.07 -6.31
C TYR A 52 -4.53 -6.87 -6.06
N LYS A 53 -3.40 -6.35 -6.52
CA LYS A 53 -2.11 -7.01 -6.34
C LYS A 53 -1.54 -6.84 -4.95
N LEU A 54 -1.74 -5.69 -4.35
CA LEU A 54 -1.11 -5.43 -3.06
C LEU A 54 -1.87 -6.04 -1.88
N PHE A 55 -3.15 -6.30 -2.02
CA PHE A 55 -3.91 -6.92 -0.95
C PHE A 55 -3.29 -8.24 -0.48
N PRO A 56 -2.98 -9.20 -1.37
CA PRO A 56 -2.34 -10.43 -0.92
C PRO A 56 -0.95 -10.20 -0.35
N LYS A 57 -0.23 -9.19 -0.83
CA LYS A 57 1.08 -8.87 -0.28
C LYS A 57 1.00 -8.43 1.16
N LEU A 58 -0.11 -7.78 1.53
CA LEU A 58 -0.33 -7.34 2.89
C LEU A 58 -1.11 -8.35 3.73
N GLY A 59 -1.57 -9.43 3.10
CA GLY A 59 -2.34 -10.44 3.80
C GLY A 59 -3.73 -9.98 4.17
N ILE A 60 -4.30 -9.09 3.39
CA ILE A 60 -5.64 -8.56 3.66
C ILE A 60 -6.58 -8.89 2.51
N THR A 61 -7.87 -8.77 2.76
CA THR A 61 -8.89 -9.07 1.76
C THR A 61 -9.81 -7.90 1.47
N SER A 62 -9.70 -6.81 2.22
CA SER A 62 -10.55 -5.65 1.99
C SER A 62 -9.80 -4.36 2.29
N ARG A 63 -10.33 -3.26 1.74
CA ARG A 63 -9.73 -1.95 1.95
C ARG A 63 -9.77 -1.51 3.40
N SER A 64 -10.78 -1.93 4.12
CA SER A 64 -10.90 -1.53 5.51
C SER A 64 -9.76 -2.06 6.38
N GLN A 65 -9.06 -3.08 5.90
CA GLN A 65 -7.93 -3.65 6.62
C GLN A 65 -6.63 -2.90 6.31
N LEU A 66 -6.63 -2.06 5.29
CA LEU A 66 -5.41 -1.34 4.89
C LEU A 66 -4.85 -0.47 6.00
N HIS A 67 -5.71 0.26 6.68
CA HIS A 67 -5.26 1.16 7.72
C HIS A 67 -4.50 0.40 8.81
N ALA A 68 -5.05 -0.71 9.26
CA ALA A 68 -4.40 -1.50 10.30
C ALA A 68 -3.09 -2.11 9.80
N ALA A 69 -3.10 -2.62 8.58
CA ALA A 69 -1.89 -3.24 8.02
C ALA A 69 -0.76 -2.24 7.87
N LEU A 70 -1.07 -1.05 7.37
CA LEU A 70 -0.05 -0.02 7.18
C LEU A 70 0.31 0.66 8.50
N GLY A 71 -0.65 0.77 9.40
CA GLY A 71 -0.41 1.36 10.69
C GLY A 71 0.63 0.59 11.49
N ASP A 72 0.53 -0.73 11.45
CA ASP A 72 1.51 -1.58 12.13
C ASP A 72 2.89 -1.39 11.51
N ALA A 73 2.94 -1.36 10.19
CA ALA A 73 4.21 -1.18 9.50
C ALA A 73 4.79 0.20 9.78
N ALA A 74 3.95 1.21 9.84
CA ALA A 74 4.41 2.57 10.07
C ALA A 74 4.95 2.76 11.48
N LYS A 75 4.47 2.00 12.42
CA LYS A 75 4.93 2.12 13.79
C LYS A 75 6.29 1.47 14.01
N GLN A 76 6.68 0.63 13.10
CA GLN A 76 7.99 0.00 13.18
C GLN A 76 9.06 0.96 12.70
#